data_be3f9b2568cf220f6105ee2ed00e1d20
#
_entry.id   be3f9b2568cf220f6105ee2ed00e1d20
#
_cell.length_a   1.000
_cell.length_b   1.000
_cell.length_c   1.000
_cell.angle_alpha   90.00
_cell.angle_beta   90.00
_cell.angle_gamma   90.00
#
_symmetry.space_group_name_H-M   'P 1'
#
loop_
_entity.id
_entity.type
_entity.pdbx_description
1 polymer ?
#
loop_
_entity_poly.entity_id
_entity_poly.type
_entity_poly.pdbx_seq_one_letter_code
_entity_poly.pdbx_strand_id
1 'polypeptide(L)'
;MQVKTADQSNTGEIIAKVSAEFLGTPYKANMLIGSSTEPEKLVIDFRGLDCFTYLDYVESLRKSKNKNDFIKQLVGVRYIDGDISYQHRKHFFTDWSSRPPLNAKDITAEISAHTLTVTKYLNQKSDGGEFIPTLGVFKRDVSYIPAEFINDSVIDKLRTGDYIGIYTHIAGLD
;
A
#
# COMPACT_ATOMS: atom_id res chain seq x y z
N MET A 1 1.24 -16.06 26.26
CA MET A 1 0.38 -15.08 25.56
C MET A 1 0.92 -13.65 25.57
N GLN A 2 2.12 -13.41 26.11
CA GLN A 2 2.77 -12.06 26.16
C GLN A 2 3.80 -11.79 25.05
N VAL A 3 4.18 -12.79 24.26
CA VAL A 3 5.23 -12.62 23.23
C VAL A 3 4.73 -11.94 21.95
N LYS A 4 3.41 -12.02 21.63
CA LYS A 4 2.85 -11.39 20.42
C LYS A 4 2.65 -9.87 20.51
N THR A 5 2.42 -9.33 21.69
CA THR A 5 2.20 -7.89 21.88
C THR A 5 3.50 -7.08 21.86
N ALA A 6 4.60 -7.64 22.35
CA ALA A 6 5.92 -6.99 22.31
C ALA A 6 6.47 -6.86 20.88
N ASP A 7 6.20 -7.85 20.03
CA ASP A 7 6.69 -7.87 18.63
C ASP A 7 5.93 -6.88 17.73
N GLN A 8 4.64 -6.69 17.96
CA GLN A 8 3.84 -5.71 17.20
C GLN A 8 4.16 -4.25 17.56
N SER A 9 4.41 -3.93 18.83
CA SER A 9 4.78 -2.56 19.22
C SER A 9 6.15 -2.20 18.67
N ASN A 10 7.09 -3.14 18.65
CA ASN A 10 8.41 -2.93 18.05
C ASN A 10 8.33 -2.69 16.53
N THR A 11 7.46 -3.41 15.83
CA THR A 11 7.24 -3.25 14.39
C THR A 11 6.72 -1.84 14.06
N GLY A 12 5.71 -1.34 14.78
CA GLY A 12 5.15 -0.01 14.57
C GLY A 12 6.17 1.11 14.82
N GLU A 13 6.98 0.99 15.88
CA GLU A 13 8.07 1.93 16.16
C GLU A 13 9.14 1.94 15.07
N ILE A 14 9.48 0.78 14.51
CA ILE A 14 10.42 0.69 13.39
C ILE A 14 9.84 1.39 12.16
N ILE A 15 8.56 1.16 11.83
CA ILE A 15 7.87 1.85 10.75
C ILE A 15 7.94 3.37 10.97
N ALA A 16 7.61 3.86 12.15
CA ALA A 16 7.66 5.28 12.48
C ALA A 16 9.06 5.88 12.31
N LYS A 17 10.09 5.19 12.78
CA LYS A 17 11.48 5.63 12.62
C LYS A 17 11.92 5.66 11.16
N VAL A 18 11.65 4.58 10.41
CA VAL A 18 12.02 4.50 9.00
C VAL A 18 11.26 5.54 8.18
N SER A 19 9.97 5.73 8.45
CA SER A 19 9.17 6.73 7.75
C SER A 19 9.65 8.15 7.98
N ALA A 20 10.13 8.46 9.19
CA ALA A 20 10.65 9.78 9.55
C ALA A 20 11.94 10.15 8.76
N GLU A 21 12.74 9.18 8.34
CA GLU A 21 13.94 9.42 7.52
C GLU A 21 13.62 10.02 6.14
N PHE A 22 12.36 9.90 5.68
CA PHE A 22 11.91 10.48 4.42
C PHE A 22 11.31 11.88 4.56
N LEU A 23 11.25 12.47 5.76
CA LEU A 23 10.75 13.82 5.95
C LEU A 23 11.58 14.83 5.14
N GLY A 24 10.88 15.68 4.38
CA GLY A 24 11.52 16.66 3.49
C GLY A 24 11.91 16.10 2.11
N THR A 25 11.75 14.82 1.84
CA THR A 25 11.93 14.27 0.49
C THR A 25 10.88 14.86 -0.46
N PRO A 26 11.26 15.40 -1.63
CA PRO A 26 10.31 16.00 -2.56
C PRO A 26 9.29 14.98 -3.08
N TYR A 27 8.03 15.40 -3.23
CA TYR A 27 7.05 14.61 -3.94
C TYR A 27 7.38 14.55 -5.44
N LYS A 28 7.44 13.36 -6.00
CA LYS A 28 7.63 13.09 -7.43
C LYS A 28 6.77 11.92 -7.86
N ALA A 29 5.79 12.19 -8.71
CA ALA A 29 4.98 11.14 -9.35
C ALA A 29 5.75 10.47 -10.48
N ASN A 30 5.29 9.28 -10.86
CA ASN A 30 5.75 8.54 -12.05
C ASN A 30 7.26 8.23 -12.06
N MET A 31 7.82 7.89 -10.90
CA MET A 31 9.23 7.51 -10.79
C MET A 31 9.51 6.06 -11.20
N LEU A 32 8.48 5.21 -11.31
CA LEU A 32 8.64 3.81 -11.71
C LEU A 32 8.72 3.68 -13.24
N ILE A 33 9.47 2.69 -13.70
CA ILE A 33 9.66 2.37 -15.12
C ILE A 33 8.90 1.10 -15.42
N GLY A 34 8.07 1.13 -16.45
CA GLY A 34 7.25 0.02 -16.91
C GLY A 34 5.85 0.49 -17.30
N SER A 35 5.35 -0.07 -18.38
CA SER A 35 4.02 0.20 -18.91
C SER A 35 3.55 -1.00 -19.75
N SER A 36 2.39 -0.87 -20.40
CA SER A 36 1.93 -1.86 -21.39
C SER A 36 2.86 -2.00 -22.61
N THR A 37 3.75 -1.03 -22.83
CA THR A 37 4.66 -0.99 -23.99
C THR A 37 6.14 -0.89 -23.61
N GLU A 38 6.45 -0.66 -22.35
CA GLU A 38 7.82 -0.57 -21.83
C GLU A 38 8.04 -1.67 -20.78
N PRO A 39 9.11 -2.47 -20.89
CA PRO A 39 9.45 -3.48 -19.89
C PRO A 39 9.61 -2.90 -18.50
N GLU A 40 9.06 -3.59 -17.51
CA GLU A 40 9.17 -3.22 -16.09
C GLU A 40 10.63 -3.28 -15.64
N LYS A 41 11.04 -2.29 -14.83
CA LYS A 41 12.34 -2.27 -14.16
C LYS A 41 12.16 -2.01 -12.68
N LEU A 42 12.91 -2.72 -11.85
CA LEU A 42 12.97 -2.42 -10.42
C LEU A 42 13.68 -1.08 -10.21
N VAL A 43 12.92 -0.03 -9.93
CA VAL A 43 13.46 1.30 -9.63
C VAL A 43 13.67 1.45 -8.13
N ILE A 44 14.85 1.96 -7.74
CA ILE A 44 15.20 2.39 -6.38
C ILE A 44 15.75 3.80 -6.49
N ASP A 45 14.95 4.80 -6.08
CA ASP A 45 15.35 6.20 -6.10
C ASP A 45 14.73 6.95 -4.92
N PHE A 46 15.56 7.36 -3.97
CA PHE A 46 15.13 8.09 -2.77
C PHE A 46 15.15 9.62 -2.94
N ARG A 47 15.48 10.15 -4.12
CA ARG A 47 15.52 11.59 -4.38
C ARG A 47 14.15 12.22 -4.58
N GLY A 48 13.13 11.42 -4.69
CA GLY A 48 11.73 11.83 -4.78
C GLY A 48 10.81 10.63 -4.66
N LEU A 49 9.63 10.83 -4.09
CA LEU A 49 8.67 9.78 -3.77
C LEU A 49 7.25 10.24 -4.09
N ASP A 50 6.42 9.34 -4.53
CA ASP A 50 4.97 9.46 -4.39
C ASP A 50 4.50 8.66 -3.16
N CYS A 51 3.20 8.73 -2.86
CA CYS A 51 2.64 8.05 -1.71
C CYS A 51 2.89 6.53 -1.76
N PHE A 52 2.83 5.92 -2.94
CA PHE A 52 2.96 4.47 -3.08
C PHE A 52 4.41 3.99 -2.96
N THR A 53 5.32 4.66 -3.66
CA THR A 53 6.77 4.34 -3.57
C THR A 53 7.32 4.61 -2.16
N TYR A 54 6.77 5.62 -1.46
CA TYR A 54 7.09 5.86 -0.05
C TYR A 54 6.72 4.65 0.83
N LEU A 55 5.49 4.15 0.72
CA LEU A 55 5.06 2.96 1.46
C LEU A 55 5.90 1.73 1.13
N ASP A 56 6.18 1.50 -0.15
CA ASP A 56 7.04 0.40 -0.61
C ASP A 56 8.42 0.43 0.06
N TYR A 57 9.05 1.61 0.11
CA TYR A 57 10.37 1.75 0.71
C TYR A 57 10.35 1.60 2.23
N VAL A 58 9.38 2.21 2.91
CA VAL A 58 9.25 2.09 4.36
C VAL A 58 9.08 0.63 4.78
N GLU A 59 8.16 -0.09 4.12
CA GLU A 59 7.89 -1.50 4.44
C GLU A 59 9.08 -2.40 4.12
N SER A 60 9.76 -2.14 3.00
CA SER A 60 10.92 -2.92 2.59
C SER A 60 12.13 -2.69 3.51
N LEU A 61 12.38 -1.45 3.90
CA LEU A 61 13.45 -1.10 4.84
C LEU A 61 13.21 -1.70 6.22
N ARG A 62 11.96 -1.63 6.70
CA ARG A 62 11.57 -2.25 7.97
C ARG A 62 11.89 -3.74 8.03
N LYS A 63 11.68 -4.44 6.92
CA LYS A 63 11.93 -5.90 6.83
C LYS A 63 13.38 -6.26 6.60
N SER A 64 14.22 -5.33 6.16
CA SER A 64 15.56 -5.64 5.67
C SER A 64 16.64 -5.55 6.75
N LYS A 65 17.66 -6.40 6.62
CA LYS A 65 18.84 -6.43 7.48
C LYS A 65 20.07 -5.79 6.84
N ASN A 66 20.09 -5.67 5.53
CA ASN A 66 21.18 -5.10 4.74
C ASN A 66 20.69 -4.73 3.34
N LYS A 67 21.58 -4.14 2.51
CA LYS A 67 21.24 -3.66 1.16
C LYS A 67 20.69 -4.76 0.23
N ASN A 68 21.29 -5.94 0.23
CA ASN A 68 20.83 -7.04 -0.63
C ASN A 68 19.47 -7.57 -0.20
N ASP A 69 19.25 -7.64 1.11
CA ASP A 69 17.97 -8.02 1.67
C ASP A 69 16.89 -6.97 1.37
N PHE A 70 17.23 -5.67 1.42
CA PHE A 70 16.33 -4.59 1.03
C PHE A 70 15.82 -4.76 -0.41
N ILE A 71 16.69 -5.06 -1.37
CA ILE A 71 16.29 -5.29 -2.76
C ILE A 71 15.31 -6.45 -2.84
N LYS A 72 15.59 -7.56 -2.15
CA LYS A 72 14.70 -8.73 -2.10
C LYS A 72 13.35 -8.39 -1.46
N GLN A 73 13.35 -7.66 -0.33
CA GLN A 73 12.12 -7.24 0.34
C GLN A 73 11.30 -6.30 -0.56
N LEU A 74 11.95 -5.36 -1.25
CA LEU A 74 11.26 -4.44 -2.15
C LEU A 74 10.55 -5.16 -3.31
N VAL A 75 11.18 -6.19 -3.86
CA VAL A 75 10.53 -7.04 -4.87
C VAL A 75 9.27 -7.68 -4.29
N GLY A 76 9.34 -8.29 -3.12
CA GLY A 76 8.19 -8.91 -2.47
C GLY A 76 7.09 -7.91 -2.04
N VAL A 77 7.47 -6.69 -1.66
CA VAL A 77 6.51 -5.64 -1.28
C VAL A 77 5.78 -5.10 -2.51
N ARG A 78 6.52 -4.77 -3.59
CA ARG A 78 5.99 -4.09 -4.78
C ARG A 78 5.29 -5.00 -5.78
N TYR A 79 5.72 -6.27 -5.87
CA TYR A 79 5.25 -7.16 -6.93
C TYR A 79 4.52 -8.38 -6.37
N ILE A 80 3.44 -8.77 -7.04
CA ILE A 80 2.69 -9.99 -6.78
C ILE A 80 3.62 -11.17 -7.08
N ASP A 81 3.66 -12.12 -6.15
CA ASP A 81 4.50 -13.33 -6.23
C ASP A 81 6.00 -13.07 -6.49
N GLY A 82 6.46 -11.82 -6.31
CA GLY A 82 7.83 -11.43 -6.56
C GLY A 82 8.22 -11.39 -8.03
N ASP A 83 7.26 -11.39 -8.95
CA ASP A 83 7.48 -11.30 -10.39
C ASP A 83 7.59 -9.83 -10.84
N ILE A 84 8.79 -9.42 -11.25
CA ILE A 84 9.07 -8.05 -11.70
C ILE A 84 8.49 -7.88 -13.11
N SER A 85 7.20 -7.55 -13.17
CA SER A 85 6.50 -7.22 -14.40
C SER A 85 5.43 -6.17 -14.16
N TYR A 86 5.05 -5.43 -15.21
CA TYR A 86 4.06 -4.37 -15.11
C TYR A 86 2.70 -4.89 -14.61
N GLN A 87 2.28 -6.06 -15.08
CA GLN A 87 1.03 -6.70 -14.69
C GLN A 87 1.04 -7.23 -13.25
N HIS A 88 2.22 -7.56 -12.71
CA HIS A 88 2.39 -8.02 -11.33
C HIS A 88 2.77 -6.91 -10.36
N ARG A 89 2.97 -5.66 -10.81
CA ARG A 89 3.10 -4.53 -9.90
C ARG A 89 1.80 -4.39 -9.10
N LYS A 90 1.88 -4.16 -7.80
CA LYS A 90 0.73 -3.81 -6.97
C LYS A 90 0.35 -2.37 -7.29
N HIS A 91 -0.71 -2.19 -8.04
CA HIS A 91 -1.15 -0.89 -8.54
C HIS A 91 -2.15 -0.19 -7.63
N PHE A 92 -2.82 -0.95 -6.75
CA PHE A 92 -3.88 -0.48 -5.86
C PHE A 92 -3.47 -0.66 -4.41
N PHE A 93 -3.90 0.26 -3.54
CA PHE A 93 -3.57 0.18 -2.11
C PHE A 93 -4.08 -1.13 -1.50
N THR A 94 -5.30 -1.55 -1.86
CA THR A 94 -5.86 -2.82 -1.41
C THR A 94 -5.13 -4.07 -1.93
N ASP A 95 -4.23 -3.96 -2.90
CA ASP A 95 -3.36 -5.07 -3.29
C ASP A 95 -2.42 -5.48 -2.14
N TRP A 96 -2.11 -4.56 -1.23
CA TRP A 96 -1.26 -4.83 -0.08
C TRP A 96 -1.86 -5.85 0.89
N SER A 97 -3.20 -5.89 1.00
CA SER A 97 -3.93 -6.82 1.87
C SER A 97 -4.61 -7.98 1.13
N SER A 98 -4.58 -7.98 -0.22
CA SER A 98 -5.34 -8.93 -1.04
C SER A 98 -4.51 -9.74 -2.02
N ARG A 99 -3.29 -9.31 -2.34
CA ARG A 99 -2.43 -9.96 -3.34
C ARG A 99 -1.11 -10.43 -2.72
N PRO A 100 -0.79 -11.73 -2.77
CA PRO A 100 0.46 -12.25 -2.20
C PRO A 100 1.72 -11.67 -2.87
N PRO A 101 2.82 -11.56 -2.12
CA PRO A 101 2.89 -11.62 -0.66
C PRO A 101 2.13 -10.46 -0.02
N LEU A 102 1.37 -10.71 1.06
CA LEU A 102 0.64 -9.65 1.75
C LEU A 102 1.61 -8.75 2.52
N ASN A 103 1.40 -7.44 2.41
CA ASN A 103 2.19 -6.44 3.12
C ASN A 103 1.51 -5.96 4.41
N ALA A 104 0.18 -5.97 4.42
CA ALA A 104 -0.64 -5.53 5.55
C ALA A 104 -1.89 -6.41 5.68
N LYS A 105 -2.59 -6.26 6.82
CA LYS A 105 -3.93 -6.79 7.06
C LYS A 105 -4.89 -5.60 7.09
N ASP A 106 -6.01 -5.68 6.37
CA ASP A 106 -7.10 -4.72 6.53
C ASP A 106 -7.78 -4.95 7.88
N ILE A 107 -7.76 -3.94 8.74
CA ILE A 107 -8.40 -3.92 10.07
C ILE A 107 -9.50 -2.88 10.18
N THR A 108 -9.94 -2.29 9.08
CA THR A 108 -10.92 -1.20 9.05
C THR A 108 -12.18 -1.54 9.83
N ALA A 109 -12.72 -2.75 9.65
CA ALA A 109 -13.91 -3.22 10.38
C ALA A 109 -13.67 -3.47 11.88
N GLU A 110 -12.42 -3.68 12.30
CA GLU A 110 -12.06 -3.86 13.71
C GLU A 110 -11.97 -2.51 14.43
N ILE A 111 -11.70 -1.43 13.67
CA ILE A 111 -11.54 -0.06 14.18
C ILE A 111 -12.91 0.59 14.44
N SER A 112 -13.87 0.44 13.50
CA SER A 112 -15.18 1.11 13.63
C SER A 112 -16.33 0.19 13.26
N ALA A 113 -17.39 0.22 14.09
CA ALA A 113 -18.67 -0.43 13.78
C ALA A 113 -19.42 0.27 12.64
N HIS A 114 -19.02 1.51 12.27
CA HIS A 114 -19.58 2.28 11.16
C HIS A 114 -18.84 2.04 9.85
N THR A 115 -18.01 1.00 9.78
CA THR A 115 -17.33 0.62 8.55
C THR A 115 -18.34 0.22 7.48
N LEU A 116 -18.20 0.81 6.31
CA LEU A 116 -18.93 0.45 5.11
C LEU A 116 -18.02 -0.36 4.19
N THR A 117 -18.60 -1.29 3.46
CA THR A 117 -17.92 -2.05 2.42
C THR A 117 -18.63 -1.83 1.08
N VAL A 118 -17.89 -1.45 0.08
CA VAL A 118 -18.40 -1.25 -1.28
C VAL A 118 -17.65 -2.13 -2.25
N THR A 119 -18.38 -2.70 -3.21
CA THR A 119 -17.76 -3.41 -4.31
C THR A 119 -17.33 -2.42 -5.39
N LYS A 120 -16.05 -2.45 -5.75
CA LYS A 120 -15.48 -1.69 -6.86
C LYS A 120 -15.00 -2.63 -7.97
N TYR A 121 -15.05 -2.11 -9.20
CA TYR A 121 -14.40 -2.73 -10.35
C TYR A 121 -13.12 -1.96 -10.60
N LEU A 122 -12.03 -2.37 -9.94
CA LEU A 122 -10.74 -1.69 -10.01
C LEU A 122 -10.20 -1.70 -11.43
N ASN A 123 -9.49 -0.63 -11.78
CA ASN A 123 -8.96 -0.33 -13.12
C ASN A 123 -10.00 0.12 -14.16
N GLN A 124 -11.30 0.09 -13.87
CA GLN A 124 -12.33 0.49 -14.82
C GLN A 124 -12.63 1.99 -14.72
N LYS A 125 -12.48 2.72 -15.81
CA LYS A 125 -12.94 4.10 -15.93
C LYS A 125 -14.47 4.17 -16.11
N SER A 126 -15.04 5.34 -15.86
CA SER A 126 -16.48 5.60 -16.05
C SER A 126 -16.95 5.46 -17.50
N ASP A 127 -16.06 5.64 -18.47
CA ASP A 127 -16.31 5.47 -19.90
C ASP A 127 -16.14 4.01 -20.38
N GLY A 128 -15.83 3.07 -19.48
CA GLY A 128 -15.59 1.67 -19.78
C GLY A 128 -14.15 1.32 -20.14
N GLY A 129 -13.27 2.33 -20.29
CA GLY A 129 -11.84 2.10 -20.50
C GLY A 129 -11.10 1.66 -19.24
N GLU A 130 -9.79 1.46 -19.35
CA GLU A 130 -8.90 1.12 -18.25
C GLU A 130 -7.99 2.29 -17.87
N PHE A 131 -7.69 2.46 -16.57
CA PHE A 131 -6.66 3.40 -16.11
C PHE A 131 -5.26 2.88 -16.47
N ILE A 132 -5.06 1.58 -16.29
CA ILE A 132 -3.80 0.87 -16.53
C ILE A 132 -4.07 -0.13 -17.66
N PRO A 133 -3.67 0.21 -18.89
CA PRO A 133 -3.93 -0.65 -20.06
C PRO A 133 -3.34 -2.06 -19.87
N THR A 134 -4.06 -3.06 -20.32
CA THR A 134 -3.66 -4.49 -20.28
C THR A 134 -3.67 -5.16 -18.91
N LEU A 135 -3.93 -4.43 -17.82
CA LEU A 135 -4.07 -5.02 -16.49
C LEU A 135 -5.39 -5.78 -16.32
N GLY A 136 -6.43 -5.36 -17.06
CA GLY A 136 -7.78 -5.90 -16.91
C GLY A 136 -8.55 -5.26 -15.75
N VAL A 137 -9.85 -5.51 -15.74
CA VAL A 137 -10.76 -5.05 -14.68
C VAL A 137 -11.04 -6.18 -13.72
N PHE A 138 -10.99 -5.91 -12.42
CA PHE A 138 -11.28 -6.94 -11.41
C PHE A 138 -12.11 -6.39 -10.24
N LYS A 139 -12.98 -7.26 -9.75
CA LYS A 139 -13.84 -6.95 -8.61
C LYS A 139 -13.03 -6.92 -7.30
N ARG A 140 -13.25 -5.89 -6.47
CA ARG A 140 -12.67 -5.75 -5.15
C ARG A 140 -13.68 -5.17 -4.17
N ASP A 141 -13.84 -5.80 -3.02
CA ASP A 141 -14.56 -5.20 -1.91
C ASP A 141 -13.60 -4.31 -1.11
N VAL A 142 -13.97 -3.04 -0.96
CA VAL A 142 -13.17 -2.01 -0.29
C VAL A 142 -13.92 -1.55 0.94
N SER A 143 -13.31 -1.69 2.11
CA SER A 143 -13.86 -1.23 3.38
C SER A 143 -13.31 0.15 3.74
N TYR A 144 -14.17 1.04 4.22
CA TYR A 144 -13.77 2.37 4.69
C TYR A 144 -14.66 2.86 5.83
N ILE A 145 -14.17 3.81 6.59
CA ILE A 145 -14.93 4.53 7.63
C ILE A 145 -15.31 5.89 7.06
N PRO A 146 -16.61 6.22 6.91
CA PRO A 146 -17.03 7.54 6.49
C PRO A 146 -16.48 8.63 7.41
N ALA A 147 -16.12 9.80 6.85
CA ALA A 147 -15.42 10.85 7.55
C ALA A 147 -16.16 11.34 8.79
N GLU A 148 -17.50 11.40 8.75
CA GLU A 148 -18.36 11.79 9.86
C GLU A 148 -18.29 10.85 11.08
N PHE A 149 -17.79 9.63 10.91
CA PHE A 149 -17.61 8.65 11.99
C PHE A 149 -16.16 8.55 12.48
N ILE A 150 -15.24 9.36 11.93
CA ILE A 150 -13.86 9.45 12.41
C ILE A 150 -13.85 10.39 13.62
N ASN A 151 -13.94 9.82 14.81
CA ASN A 151 -13.94 10.51 16.09
C ASN A 151 -12.85 9.97 17.03
N ASP A 152 -12.77 10.51 18.23
CA ASP A 152 -11.73 10.11 19.20
C ASP A 152 -11.70 8.60 19.43
N SER A 153 -12.86 7.92 19.48
CA SER A 153 -12.91 6.48 19.70
C SER A 153 -12.35 5.65 18.54
N VAL A 154 -12.35 6.19 17.31
CA VAL A 154 -11.70 5.60 16.15
C VAL A 154 -10.21 5.90 16.18
N ILE A 155 -9.85 7.15 16.49
CA ILE A 155 -8.45 7.61 16.56
C ILE A 155 -7.69 6.83 17.65
N ASP A 156 -8.30 6.61 18.82
CA ASP A 156 -7.69 5.88 19.94
C ASP A 156 -7.39 4.40 19.64
N LYS A 157 -7.99 3.84 18.58
CA LYS A 157 -7.71 2.48 18.13
C LYS A 157 -6.57 2.40 17.12
N LEU A 158 -6.19 3.52 16.51
CA LEU A 158 -5.05 3.57 15.62
C LEU A 158 -3.76 3.41 16.40
N ARG A 159 -2.79 2.76 15.78
CA ARG A 159 -1.49 2.47 16.39
C ARG A 159 -0.36 3.04 15.54
N THR A 160 0.71 3.42 16.19
CA THR A 160 1.95 3.80 15.52
C THR A 160 2.37 2.71 14.54
N GLY A 161 2.58 3.07 13.28
CA GLY A 161 2.95 2.16 12.20
C GLY A 161 1.77 1.62 11.39
N ASP A 162 0.53 2.00 11.69
CA ASP A 162 -0.61 1.70 10.81
C ASP A 162 -0.47 2.46 9.49
N TYR A 163 -0.74 1.75 8.40
CA TYR A 163 -0.84 2.35 7.06
C TYR A 163 -2.28 2.82 6.84
N ILE A 164 -2.42 4.08 6.42
CA ILE A 164 -3.73 4.71 6.21
C ILE A 164 -3.97 4.92 4.73
N GLY A 165 -5.07 4.37 4.20
CA GLY A 165 -5.61 4.68 2.88
C GLY A 165 -6.70 5.74 2.98
N ILE A 166 -6.78 6.63 2.00
CA ILE A 166 -7.86 7.59 1.86
C ILE A 166 -8.80 7.10 0.76
N TYR A 167 -10.01 6.68 1.17
CA TYR A 167 -11.01 6.17 0.23
C TYR A 167 -11.45 7.24 -0.77
N THR A 168 -11.57 6.87 -2.03
CA THR A 168 -12.12 7.70 -3.10
C THR A 168 -13.41 7.12 -3.69
N HIS A 169 -14.37 7.99 -4.05
CA HIS A 169 -15.58 7.60 -4.78
C HIS A 169 -15.34 7.40 -6.29
N ILE A 170 -14.16 7.73 -6.79
CA ILE A 170 -13.83 7.57 -8.22
C ILE A 170 -13.96 6.09 -8.60
N ALA A 171 -14.70 5.83 -9.68
CA ALA A 171 -14.83 4.48 -10.22
C ALA A 171 -13.44 3.92 -10.61
N GLY A 172 -13.21 2.63 -10.33
CA GLY A 172 -11.99 1.95 -10.71
C GLY A 172 -10.75 2.23 -9.86
N LEU A 173 -10.83 3.11 -8.84
CA LEU A 173 -9.77 3.39 -7.87
C LEU A 173 -10.22 3.03 -6.45
N ASP A 174 -9.28 2.63 -5.59
CA ASP A 174 -9.49 2.33 -4.17
C ASP A 174 -8.93 3.42 -3.24
#